data_df6180481b693412e4939dbccfbe04f9
#
_entry.id   df6180481b693412e4939dbccfbe04f9
#
_cell.length_a   1.000
_cell.length_b   1.000
_cell.length_c   1.000
_cell.angle_alpha   90.00
_cell.angle_beta   90.00
_cell.angle_gamma   90.00
#
_symmetry.space_group_name_H-M   'P 1'
#
loop_
_entity.id
_entity.type
_entity.pdbx_description
1 polymer ?
#
loop_
_entity_poly.entity_id
_entity_poly.type
_entity_poly.pdbx_seq_one_letter_code
_entity_poly.pdbx_strand_id
1 'polypeptide(L)'
;MLRKYVEEGKLEQVRKGLYVRADDLADEFAMVQFQSSKAIFSYGTALYLWGLSDRTPHRFDITVPQGTNISRFKRDNPTIRCHYVQPEVYDVGITEILSPQGAIVRLYDKERCICDLIRDKDKVDIQIYTQAIKDYFNTKADRRKLLKYSKVLDVEDKVRTYMEVL
;
A
#
# COMPACT_ATOMS: atom_id res chain seq x y z
N MET A 1 -25.14 -12.09 -18.70
CA MET A 1 -23.99 -12.95 -19.01
C MET A 1 -23.29 -13.47 -17.75
N LEU A 2 -22.79 -12.62 -16.85
CA LEU A 2 -22.10 -13.07 -15.62
C LEU A 2 -22.95 -13.93 -14.68
N ARG A 3 -24.24 -13.62 -14.51
CA ARG A 3 -25.17 -14.43 -13.70
C ARG A 3 -25.24 -15.89 -14.15
N LYS A 4 -25.24 -16.12 -15.46
CA LYS A 4 -25.24 -17.47 -16.02
C LYS A 4 -24.01 -18.27 -15.59
N TYR A 5 -22.82 -17.67 -15.61
CA TYR A 5 -21.59 -18.33 -15.17
C TYR A 5 -21.55 -18.58 -13.66
N VAL A 6 -22.23 -17.75 -12.86
CA VAL A 6 -22.40 -18.01 -11.42
C VAL A 6 -23.34 -19.20 -11.20
N GLU A 7 -24.47 -19.25 -11.94
CA GLU A 7 -25.41 -20.37 -11.88
C GLU A 7 -24.78 -21.68 -12.36
N GLU A 8 -23.86 -21.61 -13.33
CA GLU A 8 -23.07 -22.75 -13.82
C GLU A 8 -21.91 -23.14 -12.90
N GLY A 9 -21.71 -22.44 -11.78
CA GLY A 9 -20.61 -22.71 -10.83
C GLY A 9 -19.21 -22.40 -11.35
N LYS A 10 -19.09 -21.64 -12.44
CA LYS A 10 -17.80 -21.26 -13.04
C LYS A 10 -17.23 -19.98 -12.43
N LEU A 11 -18.11 -19.11 -11.93
CA LEU A 11 -17.77 -17.86 -11.25
C LEU A 11 -18.44 -17.83 -9.88
N GLU A 12 -17.76 -17.23 -8.93
CA GLU A 12 -18.29 -16.87 -7.62
C GLU A 12 -18.40 -15.35 -7.53
N GLN A 13 -19.55 -14.86 -7.10
CA GLN A 13 -19.71 -13.44 -6.81
C GLN A 13 -19.23 -13.14 -5.40
N VAL A 14 -18.04 -12.60 -5.28
CA VAL A 14 -17.45 -12.22 -3.98
C VAL A 14 -18.11 -10.95 -3.42
N ARG A 15 -18.42 -10.00 -4.30
CA ARG A 15 -19.15 -8.75 -3.97
C ARG A 15 -19.92 -8.26 -5.21
N LYS A 16 -20.82 -7.29 -5.01
CA LYS A 16 -21.56 -6.68 -6.12
C LYS A 16 -20.59 -6.12 -7.16
N GLY A 17 -20.63 -6.68 -8.37
CA GLY A 17 -19.79 -6.28 -9.49
C GLY A 17 -18.39 -6.93 -9.51
N LEU A 18 -18.03 -7.73 -8.51
CA LEU A 18 -16.77 -8.44 -8.44
C LEU A 18 -17.00 -9.94 -8.45
N TYR A 19 -16.44 -10.61 -9.47
CA TYR A 19 -16.54 -12.03 -9.69
C TYR A 19 -15.14 -12.62 -9.77
N VAL A 20 -14.95 -13.80 -9.17
CA VAL A 20 -13.73 -14.61 -9.27
C VAL A 20 -14.09 -15.96 -9.88
N ARG A 21 -13.11 -16.65 -10.45
CA ARG A 21 -13.32 -18.03 -10.89
C ARG A 21 -13.53 -18.90 -9.65
N ALA A 22 -14.44 -19.87 -9.76
CA ALA A 22 -14.77 -20.73 -8.62
C ALA A 22 -13.56 -21.52 -8.08
N ASP A 23 -12.55 -21.75 -8.94
CA ASP A 23 -11.33 -22.47 -8.59
C ASP A 23 -10.16 -21.55 -8.14
N ASP A 24 -10.33 -20.23 -8.22
CA ASP A 24 -9.30 -19.26 -7.86
C ASP A 24 -9.54 -18.71 -6.45
N LEU A 25 -8.45 -18.55 -5.68
CA LEU A 25 -8.51 -17.80 -4.43
C LEU A 25 -8.74 -16.32 -4.73
N ALA A 26 -9.67 -15.69 -4.03
CA ALA A 26 -9.92 -14.26 -4.15
C ALA A 26 -8.68 -13.46 -3.73
N ASP A 27 -8.23 -12.56 -4.61
CA ASP A 27 -7.13 -11.65 -4.31
C ASP A 27 -7.62 -10.53 -3.40
N GLU A 28 -7.29 -10.60 -2.11
CA GLU A 28 -7.72 -9.62 -1.11
C GLU A 28 -7.23 -8.20 -1.43
N PHE A 29 -6.02 -8.04 -1.98
CA PHE A 29 -5.49 -6.74 -2.37
C PHE A 29 -6.30 -6.12 -3.50
N ALA A 30 -6.56 -6.91 -4.55
CA ALA A 30 -7.39 -6.46 -5.67
C ALA A 30 -8.82 -6.12 -5.23
N MET A 31 -9.40 -6.92 -4.34
CA MET A 31 -10.74 -6.70 -3.80
C MET A 31 -10.86 -5.37 -3.04
N VAL A 32 -9.84 -5.00 -2.29
CA VAL A 32 -9.79 -3.71 -1.58
C VAL A 32 -9.78 -2.56 -2.57
N GLN A 33 -8.90 -2.59 -3.56
CA GLN A 33 -8.74 -1.48 -4.51
C GLN A 33 -9.88 -1.38 -5.53
N PHE A 34 -10.54 -2.50 -5.84
CA PHE A 34 -11.73 -2.48 -6.70
C PHE A 34 -12.83 -1.56 -6.17
N GLN A 35 -12.92 -1.41 -4.85
CA GLN A 35 -13.98 -0.62 -4.20
C GLN A 35 -13.64 0.87 -4.13
N SER A 36 -12.38 1.26 -4.28
CA SER A 36 -11.94 2.65 -4.22
C SER A 36 -10.77 2.91 -5.15
N SER A 37 -11.02 3.70 -6.18
CA SER A 37 -9.97 4.14 -7.11
C SER A 37 -8.91 5.04 -6.45
N LYS A 38 -9.24 5.64 -5.29
CA LYS A 38 -8.33 6.52 -4.52
C LYS A 38 -7.53 5.78 -3.45
N ALA A 39 -7.83 4.51 -3.17
CA ALA A 39 -7.09 3.74 -2.18
C ALA A 39 -5.73 3.30 -2.76
N ILE A 40 -4.65 3.81 -2.18
CA ILE A 40 -3.27 3.43 -2.51
C ILE A 40 -2.69 2.66 -1.33
N PHE A 41 -2.18 1.45 -1.55
CA PHE A 41 -1.51 0.70 -0.49
C PHE A 41 -0.27 1.45 -0.01
N SER A 42 -0.10 1.50 1.30
CA SER A 42 0.93 2.30 1.97
C SER A 42 1.45 1.59 3.23
N TYR A 43 2.42 2.18 3.91
CA TYR A 43 2.99 1.69 5.18
C TYR A 43 3.24 0.17 5.18
N GLY A 44 2.77 -0.53 6.21
CA GLY A 44 3.02 -1.96 6.39
C GLY A 44 2.57 -2.83 5.21
N THR A 45 1.47 -2.50 4.56
CA THR A 45 0.97 -3.23 3.39
C THR A 45 1.89 -3.04 2.18
N ALA A 46 2.29 -1.81 1.89
CA ALA A 46 3.23 -1.54 0.79
C ALA A 46 4.61 -2.16 1.06
N LEU A 47 5.10 -2.08 2.30
CA LEU A 47 6.37 -2.71 2.68
C LEU A 47 6.33 -4.23 2.49
N TYR A 48 5.25 -4.89 2.86
CA TYR A 48 5.05 -6.31 2.62
C TYR A 48 5.07 -6.64 1.13
N LEU A 49 4.33 -5.89 0.32
CA LEU A 49 4.27 -6.09 -1.13
C LEU A 49 5.63 -5.87 -1.81
N TRP A 50 6.47 -4.99 -1.27
CA TRP A 50 7.85 -4.76 -1.74
C TRP A 50 8.88 -5.76 -1.20
N GLY A 51 8.49 -6.65 -0.28
CA GLY A 51 9.42 -7.55 0.41
C GLY A 51 10.34 -6.86 1.40
N LEU A 52 9.96 -5.67 1.88
CA LEU A 52 10.66 -4.91 2.91
C LEU A 52 10.11 -5.22 4.33
N SER A 53 9.17 -6.13 4.45
CA SER A 53 8.63 -6.65 5.69
C SER A 53 8.18 -8.10 5.48
N ASP A 54 8.55 -8.98 6.39
CA ASP A 54 8.13 -10.39 6.38
C ASP A 54 6.74 -10.59 6.98
N ARG A 55 6.21 -9.56 7.63
CA ARG A 55 4.90 -9.65 8.28
C ARG A 55 3.77 -9.50 7.29
N THR A 56 3.00 -10.56 7.12
CA THR A 56 1.71 -10.48 6.42
C THR A 56 0.81 -9.49 7.15
N PRO A 57 0.28 -8.48 6.46
CA PRO A 57 -0.54 -7.48 7.11
C PRO A 57 -1.88 -8.06 7.58
N HIS A 58 -2.16 -7.98 8.88
CA HIS A 58 -3.48 -8.30 9.45
C HIS A 58 -4.51 -7.22 9.14
N ARG A 59 -4.03 -6.01 8.90
CA ARG A 59 -4.80 -4.84 8.48
C ARG A 59 -4.13 -4.24 7.27
N PHE A 60 -4.91 -3.94 6.25
CA PHE A 60 -4.38 -3.24 5.09
C PHE A 60 -4.28 -1.74 5.37
N ASP A 61 -3.08 -1.21 5.20
CA ASP A 61 -2.83 0.23 5.22
C ASP A 61 -3.07 0.81 3.84
N ILE A 62 -3.97 1.77 3.74
CA ILE A 62 -4.21 2.54 2.53
C ILE A 62 -4.08 4.03 2.81
N THR A 63 -3.70 4.78 1.80
CA THR A 63 -3.67 6.24 1.83
C THR A 63 -4.63 6.80 0.79
N VAL A 64 -5.36 7.83 1.18
CA VAL A 64 -6.26 8.61 0.33
C VAL A 64 -6.00 10.11 0.50
N PRO A 65 -6.37 10.95 -0.48
CA PRO A 65 -6.32 12.40 -0.30
C PRO A 65 -7.25 12.85 0.82
N GLN A 66 -6.82 13.84 1.60
CA GLN A 66 -7.66 14.48 2.59
C GLN A 66 -8.96 15.01 1.94
N GLY A 67 -10.10 14.90 2.63
CA GLY A 67 -11.41 15.23 2.11
C GLY A 67 -12.11 14.10 1.35
N THR A 68 -11.43 12.96 1.12
CA THR A 68 -12.08 11.78 0.54
C THR A 68 -13.06 11.14 1.53
N ASN A 69 -14.32 10.98 1.13
CA ASN A 69 -15.28 10.26 1.93
C ASN A 69 -15.12 8.75 1.72
N ILE A 70 -14.66 8.06 2.74
CA ILE A 70 -14.46 6.60 2.75
C ILE A 70 -15.35 5.86 3.76
N SER A 71 -16.42 6.50 4.25
CA SER A 71 -17.29 5.91 5.29
C SER A 71 -17.88 4.58 4.85
N ARG A 72 -18.40 4.50 3.63
CA ARG A 72 -18.91 3.25 3.06
C ARG A 72 -17.80 2.20 2.90
N PHE A 73 -16.66 2.62 2.38
CA PHE A 73 -15.51 1.75 2.18
C PHE A 73 -15.01 1.15 3.50
N LYS A 74 -14.88 1.96 4.56
CA LYS A 74 -14.50 1.49 5.91
C LYS A 74 -15.52 0.51 6.51
N ARG A 75 -16.80 0.80 6.35
CA ARG A 75 -17.86 -0.11 6.82
C ARG A 75 -17.78 -1.48 6.16
N ASP A 76 -17.51 -1.50 4.85
CA ASP A 76 -17.44 -2.73 4.08
C ASP A 76 -16.09 -3.46 4.26
N ASN A 77 -15.08 -2.77 4.82
CA ASN A 77 -13.72 -3.28 5.05
C ASN A 77 -13.21 -2.90 6.46
N PRO A 78 -13.71 -3.53 7.52
CA PRO A 78 -13.39 -3.13 8.91
C PRO A 78 -11.93 -3.32 9.30
N THR A 79 -11.16 -4.14 8.55
CA THR A 79 -9.74 -4.39 8.78
C THR A 79 -8.80 -3.39 8.08
N ILE A 80 -9.36 -2.35 7.45
CA ILE A 80 -8.57 -1.32 6.77
C ILE A 80 -8.16 -0.24 7.77
N ARG A 81 -6.86 0.11 7.74
CA ARG A 81 -6.33 1.33 8.34
C ARG A 81 -6.15 2.37 7.24
N CYS A 82 -6.84 3.49 7.38
CA CYS A 82 -6.79 4.57 6.41
C CYS A 82 -5.94 5.73 6.90
N HIS A 83 -5.00 6.14 6.06
CA HIS A 83 -4.18 7.32 6.24
C HIS A 83 -4.64 8.42 5.28
N TYR A 84 -4.58 9.67 5.73
CA TYR A 84 -4.95 10.83 4.93
C TYR A 84 -3.72 11.69 4.69
N VAL A 85 -3.54 12.16 3.46
CA VAL A 85 -2.47 13.07 3.09
C VAL A 85 -3.03 14.27 2.34
N GLN A 86 -2.30 15.37 2.36
CA GLN A 86 -2.65 16.53 1.54
C GLN A 86 -2.67 16.14 0.06
N PRO A 87 -3.62 16.68 -0.74
CA PRO A 87 -3.74 16.34 -2.15
C PRO A 87 -2.44 16.54 -2.94
N GLU A 88 -1.64 17.55 -2.57
CA GLU A 88 -0.39 17.92 -3.25
C GLU A 88 0.69 16.83 -3.15
N VAL A 89 0.65 16.00 -2.11
CA VAL A 89 1.62 14.92 -1.90
C VAL A 89 1.06 13.53 -2.14
N TYR A 90 -0.23 13.44 -2.45
CA TYR A 90 -0.90 12.16 -2.68
C TYR A 90 -0.31 11.39 -3.86
N ASP A 91 -0.06 12.06 -4.99
CA ASP A 91 0.43 11.41 -6.20
C ASP A 91 1.92 11.07 -6.17
N VAL A 92 2.66 11.58 -5.18
CA VAL A 92 4.10 11.37 -5.07
C VAL A 92 4.41 9.90 -4.77
N GLY A 93 4.99 9.20 -5.73
CA GLY A 93 5.45 7.83 -5.60
C GLY A 93 4.38 6.76 -5.83
N ILE A 94 3.22 7.08 -6.39
CA ILE A 94 2.25 6.06 -6.80
C ILE A 94 2.81 5.23 -7.94
N THR A 95 2.74 3.91 -7.81
CA THR A 95 3.14 2.95 -8.83
C THR A 95 2.25 1.70 -8.77
N GLU A 96 2.52 0.74 -9.63
CA GLU A 96 1.79 -0.52 -9.73
C GLU A 96 2.75 -1.70 -9.63
N ILE A 97 2.29 -2.77 -8.99
CA ILE A 97 2.95 -4.08 -8.99
C ILE A 97 1.92 -5.19 -9.09
N LEU A 98 2.39 -6.41 -9.31
CA LEU A 98 1.56 -7.60 -9.15
C LEU A 98 1.44 -7.95 -7.66
N SER A 99 0.21 -8.22 -7.23
CA SER A 99 -0.05 -8.83 -5.93
C SER A 99 0.51 -10.26 -5.87
N PRO A 100 0.58 -10.90 -4.71
CA PRO A 100 0.98 -12.29 -4.59
C PRO A 100 0.14 -13.27 -5.45
N GLN A 101 -1.09 -12.91 -5.79
CA GLN A 101 -1.99 -13.71 -6.62
C GLN A 101 -2.06 -13.24 -8.09
N GLY A 102 -1.24 -12.27 -8.47
CA GLY A 102 -1.04 -11.84 -9.85
C GLY A 102 -1.97 -10.73 -10.35
N ALA A 103 -2.76 -10.09 -9.49
CA ALA A 103 -3.52 -8.90 -9.87
C ALA A 103 -2.64 -7.64 -9.83
N ILE A 104 -2.90 -6.70 -10.75
CA ILE A 104 -2.25 -5.40 -10.71
C ILE A 104 -2.86 -4.58 -9.58
N VAL A 105 -2.01 -4.11 -8.66
CA VAL A 105 -2.41 -3.26 -7.53
C VAL A 105 -1.56 -2.01 -7.46
N ARG A 106 -2.15 -0.92 -6.97
CA ARG A 106 -1.48 0.38 -6.82
C ARG A 106 -1.00 0.56 -5.39
N LEU A 107 0.23 1.00 -5.26
CA LEU A 107 0.87 1.25 -3.98
C LEU A 107 1.85 2.41 -4.12
N TYR A 108 2.34 2.91 -3.00
CA TYR A 108 3.50 3.79 -3.00
C TYR A 108 4.78 3.00 -3.25
N ASP A 109 5.71 3.60 -4.01
CA ASP A 109 7.03 3.01 -4.25
C ASP A 109 7.89 2.97 -2.98
N LYS A 110 9.01 2.28 -3.06
CA LYS A 110 9.91 2.06 -1.91
C LYS A 110 10.36 3.37 -1.27
N GLU A 111 10.76 4.34 -2.08
CA GLU A 111 11.28 5.62 -1.59
C GLU A 111 10.21 6.43 -0.88
N ARG A 112 8.98 6.42 -1.39
CA ARG A 112 7.85 7.04 -0.70
C ARG A 112 7.55 6.34 0.62
N CYS A 113 7.53 5.01 0.63
CA CYS A 113 7.31 4.24 1.85
C CYS A 113 8.36 4.56 2.92
N ILE A 114 9.63 4.65 2.55
CA ILE A 114 10.71 5.00 3.49
C ILE A 114 10.55 6.42 4.04
N CYS A 115 10.19 7.39 3.22
CA CYS A 115 9.90 8.75 3.69
C CYS A 115 8.73 8.77 4.69
N ASP A 116 7.63 8.06 4.38
CA ASP A 116 6.48 7.97 5.26
C ASP A 116 6.82 7.30 6.60
N LEU A 117 7.61 6.21 6.58
CA LEU A 117 8.11 5.55 7.79
C LEU A 117 8.94 6.50 8.67
N ILE A 118 9.89 7.22 8.07
CA ILE A 118 10.78 8.14 8.80
C ILE A 118 9.96 9.29 9.40
N ARG A 119 8.98 9.79 8.67
CA ARG A 119 8.09 10.86 9.16
C ARG A 119 7.25 10.40 10.34
N ASP A 120 6.67 9.21 10.24
CA ASP A 120 5.71 8.68 11.20
C ASP A 120 6.31 7.59 12.11
N LYS A 121 7.61 7.64 12.38
CA LYS A 121 8.36 6.64 13.15
C LYS A 121 7.66 6.20 14.43
N ASP A 122 7.12 7.15 15.18
CA ASP A 122 6.49 6.88 16.48
C ASP A 122 5.12 6.17 16.38
N LYS A 123 4.57 6.07 15.17
CA LYS A 123 3.28 5.41 14.89
C LYS A 123 3.44 4.03 14.27
N VAL A 124 4.65 3.63 13.95
CA VAL A 124 4.96 2.36 13.28
C VAL A 124 5.59 1.38 14.27
N ASP A 125 5.27 0.09 14.12
CA ASP A 125 5.93 -0.96 14.89
C ASP A 125 7.44 -0.91 14.67
N ILE A 126 8.21 -0.84 15.76
CA ILE A 126 9.67 -0.64 15.73
C ILE A 126 10.41 -1.77 14.98
N GLN A 127 9.88 -2.99 15.00
CA GLN A 127 10.51 -4.11 14.29
C GLN A 127 10.31 -3.97 12.78
N ILE A 128 9.10 -3.60 12.34
CA ILE A 128 8.80 -3.32 10.93
C ILE A 128 9.66 -2.14 10.45
N TYR A 129 9.71 -1.09 11.24
CA TYR A 129 10.52 0.09 10.95
C TYR A 129 12.00 -0.27 10.74
N THR A 130 12.59 -0.94 11.72
CA THR A 130 14.02 -1.29 11.71
C THR A 130 14.36 -2.22 10.54
N GLN A 131 13.54 -3.23 10.29
CA GLN A 131 13.73 -4.15 9.16
C GLN A 131 13.67 -3.39 7.83
N ALA A 132 12.59 -2.64 7.60
CA ALA A 132 12.38 -1.94 6.33
C ALA A 132 13.51 -0.93 6.02
N ILE A 133 13.96 -0.17 7.02
CA ILE A 133 15.07 0.78 6.86
C ILE A 133 16.35 0.05 6.48
N LYS A 134 16.73 -0.99 7.24
CA LYS A 134 17.94 -1.77 6.96
C LYS A 134 17.89 -2.41 5.57
N ASP A 135 16.80 -3.08 5.25
CA ASP A 135 16.66 -3.80 3.98
C ASP A 135 16.69 -2.84 2.79
N TYR A 136 16.04 -1.68 2.92
CA TYR A 136 16.07 -0.67 1.88
C TYR A 136 17.48 -0.15 1.60
N PHE A 137 18.23 0.24 2.64
CA PHE A 137 19.58 0.80 2.47
C PHE A 137 20.63 -0.26 2.13
N ASN A 138 20.44 -1.52 2.50
CA ASN A 138 21.31 -2.64 2.13
C ASN A 138 21.09 -3.12 0.70
N THR A 139 19.99 -2.75 0.07
CA THR A 139 19.72 -3.06 -1.33
C THR A 139 20.17 -1.90 -2.23
N LYS A 140 19.91 -2.01 -3.52
CA LYS A 140 20.21 -0.94 -4.50
C LYS A 140 19.20 0.21 -4.35
N ALA A 141 19.32 0.98 -3.28
CA ALA A 141 18.46 2.12 -2.97
C ALA A 141 18.63 3.26 -3.99
N ASP A 142 17.53 3.83 -4.47
CA ASP A 142 17.59 5.07 -5.26
C ASP A 142 17.67 6.29 -4.33
N ARG A 143 18.89 6.57 -3.86
CA ARG A 143 19.15 7.67 -2.92
C ARG A 143 18.79 9.05 -3.50
N ARG A 144 18.88 9.23 -4.81
CA ARG A 144 18.51 10.49 -5.48
C ARG A 144 16.99 10.71 -5.43
N LYS A 145 16.23 9.68 -5.75
CA LYS A 145 14.77 9.69 -5.69
C LYS A 145 14.27 9.83 -4.25
N LEU A 146 14.87 9.11 -3.30
CA LEU A 146 14.59 9.23 -1.87
C LEU A 146 14.76 10.67 -1.39
N LEU A 147 15.86 11.31 -1.74
CA LEU A 147 16.13 12.70 -1.37
C LEU A 147 15.13 13.68 -2.02
N LYS A 148 14.74 13.44 -3.27
CA LYS A 148 13.72 14.24 -3.95
C LYS A 148 12.38 14.17 -3.21
N TYR A 149 11.95 12.96 -2.84
CA TYR A 149 10.68 12.77 -2.11
C TYR A 149 10.73 13.34 -0.70
N SER A 150 11.86 13.20 0.00
CA SER A 150 12.01 13.71 1.36
C SER A 150 11.81 15.21 1.47
N LYS A 151 12.20 15.96 0.44
CA LYS A 151 11.94 17.41 0.37
C LYS A 151 10.46 17.73 0.25
N VAL A 152 9.76 17.04 -0.63
CA VAL A 152 8.31 17.23 -0.86
C VAL A 152 7.50 16.82 0.38
N LEU A 153 7.97 15.81 1.11
CA LEU A 153 7.30 15.26 2.29
C LEU A 153 7.76 15.87 3.61
N ASP A 154 8.62 16.89 3.56
CA ASP A 154 9.14 17.62 4.71
C ASP A 154 9.85 16.73 5.76
N VAL A 155 10.68 15.80 5.26
CA VAL A 155 11.47 14.86 6.08
C VAL A 155 12.93 14.80 5.67
N GLU A 156 13.43 15.79 4.96
CA GLU A 156 14.77 15.79 4.36
C GLU A 156 15.89 15.59 5.39
N ASP A 157 15.88 16.35 6.47
CA ASP A 157 16.94 16.30 7.49
C ASP A 157 17.07 14.90 8.11
N LYS A 158 15.93 14.28 8.43
CA LYS A 158 15.91 12.92 8.97
C LYS A 158 16.42 11.88 7.94
N VAL A 159 16.01 12.01 6.68
CA VAL A 159 16.47 11.12 5.61
C VAL A 159 17.97 11.26 5.39
N ARG A 160 18.51 12.48 5.39
CA ARG A 160 19.96 12.72 5.27
C ARG A 160 20.74 12.03 6.38
N THR A 161 20.27 12.09 7.62
CA THR A 161 20.90 11.39 8.74
C THR A 161 21.01 9.89 8.48
N TYR A 162 19.95 9.24 7.97
CA TYR A 162 20.02 7.82 7.60
C TYR A 162 20.96 7.55 6.44
N MET A 163 21.00 8.43 5.44
CA MET A 163 21.92 8.31 4.30
C MET A 163 23.40 8.42 4.68
N GLU A 164 23.72 9.11 5.77
CA GLU A 164 25.08 9.29 6.27
C GLU A 164 25.57 8.10 7.10
N VAL A 165 24.66 7.38 7.78
CA VAL A 165 25.03 6.27 8.67
C VAL A 165 24.80 4.88 8.09
N LEU A 166 24.04 4.76 7.02
CA LEU A 166 23.72 3.50 6.32
C LEU A 166 24.17 3.56 4.85
#